data_c2de274bf7a274b8e977926256fb74d6
#
_entry.id   c2de274bf7a274b8e977926256fb74d6
#
_cell.length_a   1.000
_cell.length_b   1.000
_cell.length_c   1.000
_cell.angle_alpha   90.00
_cell.angle_beta   90.00
_cell.angle_gamma   90.00
#
_symmetry.space_group_name_H-M   'P 1'
#
loop_
_entity.id
_entity.type
_entity.pdbx_description
1 polymer ?
#
loop_
_entity_poly.entity_id
_entity_poly.type
_entity_poly.pdbx_seq_one_letter_code
_entity_poly.pdbx_strand_id
1 'polypeptide(L)'
;MSAIHRVSYINLLSFYYVQIAPYDYGRKNADKTEAAEIRQVQLECLKEIPNAGMVVTADIGNRTCVHPSDKESVGKRLALWALAKTYQRSGTPYSGPLYKSFTIDKEKIIVEFDYAEMGMTSYDREIVGFEIAGKDGIYYPAKAVLFDNKTKVTLTSDQVPEPVGVKYGFRNYQPLNLFSNFGLPASPFVAK
;
A
#
# COMPACT_ATOMS: atom_id res chain seq x y z
N MET A 1 26.10 -15.51 -41.36
CA MET A 1 26.25 -14.76 -40.09
C MET A 1 25.03 -15.05 -39.23
N SER A 2 25.18 -15.89 -38.24
CA SER A 2 24.10 -16.32 -37.35
C SER A 2 23.88 -15.24 -36.32
N ALA A 3 22.67 -14.63 -36.34
CA ALA A 3 22.25 -13.68 -35.29
C ALA A 3 22.04 -14.46 -33.99
N ILE A 4 22.98 -14.33 -33.06
CA ILE A 4 22.79 -14.83 -31.70
C ILE A 4 21.66 -14.02 -31.06
N HIS A 5 20.48 -14.61 -30.99
CA HIS A 5 19.40 -14.08 -30.16
C HIS A 5 19.86 -14.17 -28.72
N ARG A 6 20.34 -13.06 -28.17
CA ARG A 6 20.44 -12.89 -26.72
C ARG A 6 19.04 -12.90 -26.16
N VAL A 7 18.53 -14.05 -25.79
CA VAL A 7 17.35 -14.17 -24.95
C VAL A 7 17.71 -13.51 -23.61
N SER A 8 17.12 -12.36 -23.34
CA SER A 8 17.31 -11.68 -22.08
C SER A 8 16.61 -12.50 -20.99
N TYR A 9 17.35 -13.35 -20.29
CA TYR A 9 16.86 -14.17 -19.16
C TYR A 9 16.30 -13.32 -18.02
N ILE A 10 16.57 -12.01 -18.00
CA ILE A 10 16.09 -11.06 -16.99
C ILE A 10 14.55 -11.01 -16.93
N ASN A 11 13.87 -11.21 -18.05
CA ASN A 11 12.40 -11.19 -18.11
C ASN A 11 11.74 -12.51 -17.63
N LEU A 12 12.53 -13.54 -17.29
CA LEU A 12 12.03 -14.84 -16.85
C LEU A 12 12.10 -15.02 -15.34
N LEU A 13 12.88 -14.20 -14.63
CA LEU A 13 13.06 -14.32 -13.19
C LEU A 13 12.01 -13.50 -12.45
N SER A 14 11.35 -14.14 -11.48
CA SER A 14 10.49 -13.45 -10.52
C SER A 14 11.35 -12.71 -9.49
N PHE A 15 11.03 -11.45 -9.24
CA PHE A 15 11.70 -10.62 -8.24
C PHE A 15 10.70 -10.17 -7.17
N TYR A 16 10.80 -10.77 -5.98
CA TYR A 16 9.94 -10.41 -4.85
C TYR A 16 10.72 -9.66 -3.80
N TYR A 17 10.20 -8.52 -3.38
CA TYR A 17 10.84 -7.65 -2.39
C TYR A 17 9.89 -7.25 -1.28
N VAL A 18 10.46 -6.77 -0.20
CA VAL A 18 9.71 -6.35 0.99
C VAL A 18 9.75 -4.83 1.08
N GLN A 19 8.58 -4.20 1.14
CA GLN A 19 8.46 -2.78 1.44
C GLN A 19 9.01 -2.52 2.84
N ILE A 20 9.76 -1.43 3.04
CA ILE A 20 10.32 -1.13 4.36
C ILE A 20 9.21 -0.93 5.40
N ALA A 21 9.41 -1.52 6.57
CA ALA A 21 8.43 -1.45 7.64
C ALA A 21 8.40 -0.06 8.30
N PRO A 22 7.23 0.38 8.83
CA PRO A 22 7.15 1.61 9.60
C PRO A 22 8.05 1.58 10.85
N TYR A 23 8.81 2.68 11.03
CA TYR A 23 9.71 2.89 12.16
C TYR A 23 9.87 4.40 12.45
N ASP A 24 10.00 4.76 13.71
CA ASP A 24 10.20 6.14 14.15
C ASP A 24 11.70 6.51 14.15
N TYR A 25 12.28 6.70 12.98
CA TYR A 25 13.69 7.01 12.73
C TYR A 25 14.29 8.06 13.67
N GLY A 26 14.57 7.71 14.94
CA GLY A 26 15.16 8.59 15.95
C GLY A 26 14.23 9.02 17.06
N ARG A 27 13.14 8.29 17.33
CA ARG A 27 12.20 8.44 18.46
C ARG A 27 11.34 9.71 18.49
N LYS A 28 11.54 10.66 17.57
CA LYS A 28 10.75 11.90 17.46
C LYS A 28 10.36 12.21 16.02
N ASN A 29 10.54 11.28 15.11
CA ASN A 29 10.34 11.47 13.68
C ASN A 29 9.18 10.62 13.11
N ALA A 30 8.29 10.10 13.96
CA ALA A 30 7.15 9.30 13.54
C ALA A 30 6.29 10.00 12.48
N ASP A 31 6.06 11.30 12.65
CA ASP A 31 5.23 12.13 11.77
C ASP A 31 5.94 12.64 10.50
N LYS A 32 7.26 12.45 10.39
CA LYS A 32 8.01 12.77 9.18
C LYS A 32 7.73 11.77 8.08
N THR A 33 8.16 12.06 6.84
CA THR A 33 7.73 11.37 5.62
C THR A 33 8.84 10.62 4.87
N GLU A 34 10.10 10.74 5.28
CA GLU A 34 11.24 10.23 4.49
C GLU A 34 11.12 8.72 4.20
N ALA A 35 10.71 7.92 5.20
CA ALA A 35 10.48 6.49 4.97
C ALA A 35 9.19 6.22 4.19
N ALA A 36 8.19 7.09 4.29
CA ALA A 36 6.99 6.98 3.48
C ALA A 36 7.30 7.25 2.00
N GLU A 37 8.19 8.18 1.70
CA GLU A 37 8.68 8.46 0.35
C GLU A 37 9.39 7.25 -0.24
N ILE A 38 10.23 6.55 0.54
CA ILE A 38 10.86 5.29 0.10
C ILE A 38 9.78 4.23 -0.17
N ARG A 39 8.76 4.09 0.69
CA ARG A 39 7.65 3.15 0.46
C ARG A 39 6.86 3.48 -0.80
N GLN A 40 6.69 4.77 -1.12
CA GLN A 40 6.06 5.21 -2.36
C GLN A 40 6.87 4.77 -3.59
N VAL A 41 8.18 5.02 -3.58
CA VAL A 41 9.08 4.57 -4.67
C VAL A 41 9.04 3.04 -4.80
N GLN A 42 9.06 2.30 -3.69
CA GLN A 42 8.92 0.85 -3.73
C GLN A 42 7.58 0.41 -4.35
N LEU A 43 6.48 1.11 -4.07
CA LEU A 43 5.18 0.84 -4.69
C LEU A 43 5.20 1.11 -6.20
N GLU A 44 5.84 2.20 -6.63
CA GLU A 44 5.98 2.57 -8.04
C GLU A 44 6.84 1.57 -8.83
N CYS A 45 7.87 1.00 -8.21
CA CYS A 45 8.70 -0.03 -8.82
C CYS A 45 7.92 -1.26 -9.31
N LEU A 46 6.76 -1.56 -8.72
CA LEU A 46 5.89 -2.65 -9.22
C LEU A 46 5.41 -2.44 -10.66
N LYS A 47 5.31 -1.20 -11.10
CA LYS A 47 4.87 -0.84 -12.46
C LYS A 47 6.02 -0.91 -13.46
N GLU A 48 7.24 -0.70 -12.99
CA GLU A 48 8.44 -0.57 -13.82
C GLU A 48 9.22 -1.88 -13.96
N ILE A 49 9.18 -2.74 -12.92
CA ILE A 49 9.99 -3.97 -12.90
C ILE A 49 9.13 -5.16 -13.34
N PRO A 50 9.41 -5.78 -14.49
CA PRO A 50 8.69 -6.96 -14.96
C PRO A 50 8.81 -8.12 -13.95
N ASN A 51 7.72 -8.88 -13.77
CA ASN A 51 7.66 -10.02 -12.87
C ASN A 51 8.02 -9.71 -11.40
N ALA A 52 7.87 -8.43 -11.00
CA ALA A 52 8.06 -8.03 -9.61
C ALA A 52 6.82 -8.32 -8.75
N GLY A 53 7.06 -8.50 -7.45
CA GLY A 53 6.03 -8.55 -6.43
C GLY A 53 6.53 -7.92 -5.14
N MET A 54 5.63 -7.24 -4.41
CA MET A 54 5.99 -6.52 -3.19
C MET A 54 5.18 -7.02 -2.00
N VAL A 55 5.88 -7.35 -0.94
CA VAL A 55 5.28 -7.62 0.37
C VAL A 55 5.12 -6.31 1.12
N VAL A 56 3.89 -5.96 1.45
CA VAL A 56 3.57 -4.81 2.31
C VAL A 56 3.76 -5.20 3.77
N THR A 57 4.40 -4.31 4.56
CA THR A 57 4.70 -4.49 5.99
C THR A 57 4.15 -3.35 6.86
N ALA A 58 3.18 -2.61 6.34
CA ALA A 58 2.62 -1.43 6.98
C ALA A 58 1.96 -1.70 8.35
N ASP A 59 1.51 -2.94 8.58
CA ASP A 59 0.83 -3.40 9.79
C ASP A 59 1.77 -4.01 10.86
N ILE A 60 2.99 -4.39 10.48
CA ILE A 60 3.94 -5.11 11.35
C ILE A 60 5.17 -4.28 11.72
N GLY A 61 5.17 -2.98 11.41
CA GLY A 61 6.22 -2.06 11.84
C GLY A 61 6.31 -1.95 13.37
N ASN A 62 7.45 -1.48 13.85
CA ASN A 62 7.69 -1.24 15.26
C ASN A 62 8.26 0.16 15.48
N ARG A 63 7.65 0.92 16.40
CA ARG A 63 8.01 2.31 16.65
C ARG A 63 9.46 2.48 17.13
N THR A 64 9.97 1.51 17.87
CA THR A 64 11.26 1.59 18.57
C THR A 64 12.34 0.68 18.00
N CYS A 65 11.99 -0.21 17.07
CA CYS A 65 12.92 -1.14 16.44
C CYS A 65 12.71 -1.15 14.92
N VAL A 66 13.77 -0.83 14.16
CA VAL A 66 13.75 -0.84 12.68
C VAL A 66 13.61 -2.26 12.12
N HIS A 67 13.93 -3.27 12.91
CA HIS A 67 13.78 -4.68 12.57
C HIS A 67 12.53 -5.24 13.27
N PRO A 68 11.35 -5.21 12.65
CA PRO A 68 10.15 -5.77 13.26
C PRO A 68 10.35 -7.26 13.55
N SER A 69 9.84 -7.71 14.68
CA SER A 69 9.99 -9.10 15.16
C SER A 69 9.17 -10.11 14.37
N ASP A 70 8.07 -9.68 13.76
CA ASP A 70 7.19 -10.56 12.98
C ASP A 70 7.78 -10.89 11.60
N LYS A 71 8.81 -11.75 11.63
CA LYS A 71 9.42 -12.29 10.39
C LYS A 71 8.57 -13.37 9.74
N GLU A 72 7.70 -14.01 10.51
CA GLU A 72 6.81 -15.05 10.02
C GLU A 72 5.82 -14.47 9.00
N SER A 73 5.17 -13.34 9.30
CA SER A 73 4.27 -12.66 8.35
C SER A 73 4.98 -12.25 7.07
N VAL A 74 6.22 -11.76 7.16
CA VAL A 74 7.03 -11.42 5.98
C VAL A 74 7.27 -12.65 5.12
N GLY A 75 7.72 -13.76 5.73
CA GLY A 75 7.99 -15.02 5.02
C GLY A 75 6.73 -15.60 4.37
N LYS A 76 5.61 -15.62 5.09
CA LYS A 76 4.31 -16.07 4.56
C LYS A 76 3.87 -15.23 3.36
N ARG A 77 3.97 -13.91 3.43
CA ARG A 77 3.58 -13.01 2.34
C ARG A 77 4.48 -13.19 1.11
N LEU A 78 5.78 -13.39 1.27
CA LEU A 78 6.69 -13.75 0.17
C LEU A 78 6.32 -15.09 -0.47
N ALA A 79 5.99 -16.10 0.35
CA ALA A 79 5.54 -17.40 -0.13
C ALA A 79 4.24 -17.32 -0.94
N LEU A 80 3.28 -16.46 -0.54
CA LEU A 80 2.05 -16.23 -1.30
C LEU A 80 2.33 -15.67 -2.70
N TRP A 81 3.25 -14.72 -2.83
CA TRP A 81 3.71 -14.22 -4.13
C TRP A 81 4.32 -15.33 -5.00
N ALA A 82 5.23 -16.14 -4.42
CA ALA A 82 5.84 -17.25 -5.14
C ALA A 82 4.80 -18.29 -5.57
N LEU A 83 3.90 -18.69 -4.68
CA LEU A 83 2.83 -19.64 -4.99
C LEU A 83 1.93 -19.15 -6.12
N ALA A 84 1.50 -17.90 -6.09
CA ALA A 84 0.60 -17.35 -7.08
C ALA A 84 1.28 -17.10 -8.43
N LYS A 85 2.47 -16.50 -8.45
CA LYS A 85 3.12 -15.98 -9.66
C LYS A 85 4.18 -16.91 -10.23
N THR A 86 5.04 -17.49 -9.40
CA THR A 86 6.08 -18.42 -9.88
C THR A 86 5.50 -19.81 -10.09
N TYR A 87 4.76 -20.33 -9.12
CA TYR A 87 4.17 -21.68 -9.18
C TYR A 87 2.75 -21.69 -9.77
N GLN A 88 2.22 -20.55 -10.19
CA GLN A 88 0.92 -20.39 -10.88
C GLN A 88 -0.25 -21.06 -10.17
N ARG A 89 -0.22 -21.10 -8.83
CA ARG A 89 -1.29 -21.69 -8.03
C ARG A 89 -2.50 -20.75 -8.02
N SER A 90 -3.53 -21.11 -8.76
CA SER A 90 -4.76 -20.33 -8.88
C SER A 90 -5.46 -20.15 -7.52
N GLY A 91 -6.18 -19.04 -7.35
CA GLY A 91 -6.94 -18.73 -6.14
C GLY A 91 -6.10 -18.35 -4.92
N THR A 92 -4.75 -18.24 -5.06
CA THR A 92 -3.89 -17.80 -3.97
C THR A 92 -3.91 -16.28 -3.86
N PRO A 93 -4.39 -15.69 -2.74
CA PRO A 93 -4.27 -14.25 -2.50
C PRO A 93 -2.81 -13.91 -2.19
N TYR A 94 -2.22 -12.97 -2.92
CA TYR A 94 -0.78 -12.68 -2.82
C TYR A 94 -0.44 -11.22 -2.53
N SER A 95 -1.40 -10.30 -2.78
CA SER A 95 -1.25 -8.88 -2.48
C SER A 95 -2.40 -8.38 -1.61
N GLY A 96 -2.12 -7.44 -0.74
CA GLY A 96 -3.13 -6.58 -0.14
C GLY A 96 -3.52 -5.45 -1.10
N PRO A 97 -4.46 -4.57 -0.71
CA PRO A 97 -4.91 -3.46 -1.52
C PRO A 97 -3.74 -2.52 -1.89
N LEU A 98 -3.59 -2.22 -3.17
CA LEU A 98 -2.65 -1.24 -3.71
C LEU A 98 -3.42 -0.08 -4.32
N TYR A 99 -2.97 1.15 -4.08
CA TYR A 99 -3.58 2.32 -4.69
C TYR A 99 -3.62 2.21 -6.22
N LYS A 100 -4.81 2.39 -6.79
CA LYS A 100 -5.05 2.40 -8.23
C LYS A 100 -5.29 3.82 -8.75
N SER A 101 -6.34 4.46 -8.25
CA SER A 101 -6.76 5.80 -8.65
C SER A 101 -7.63 6.43 -7.59
N PHE A 102 -7.91 7.72 -7.73
CA PHE A 102 -9.01 8.35 -7.02
C PHE A 102 -9.85 9.23 -7.96
N THR A 103 -11.08 9.47 -7.57
CA THR A 103 -11.98 10.43 -8.19
C THR A 103 -12.51 11.39 -7.14
N ILE A 104 -12.86 12.62 -7.58
CA ILE A 104 -13.45 13.64 -6.72
C ILE A 104 -14.94 13.70 -7.03
N ASP A 105 -15.75 13.58 -6.01
CA ASP A 105 -17.21 13.79 -6.06
C ASP A 105 -17.58 14.86 -5.02
N LYS A 106 -17.63 16.11 -5.48
CA LYS A 106 -17.85 17.30 -4.64
C LYS A 106 -16.81 17.41 -3.52
N GLU A 107 -17.24 17.34 -2.27
CA GLU A 107 -16.38 17.38 -1.08
C GLU A 107 -15.73 16.05 -0.71
N LYS A 108 -15.89 15.01 -1.55
CA LYS A 108 -15.42 13.65 -1.26
C LYS A 108 -14.33 13.21 -2.21
N ILE A 109 -13.40 12.43 -1.71
CA ILE A 109 -12.50 11.62 -2.52
C ILE A 109 -12.94 10.16 -2.44
N ILE A 110 -13.05 9.52 -3.59
CA ILE A 110 -13.31 8.10 -3.74
C ILE A 110 -12.02 7.43 -4.21
N VAL A 111 -11.44 6.58 -3.37
CA VAL A 111 -10.21 5.85 -3.68
C VAL A 111 -10.53 4.44 -4.14
N GLU A 112 -9.94 4.03 -5.26
CA GLU A 112 -9.99 2.67 -5.81
C GLU A 112 -8.66 1.97 -5.58
N PHE A 113 -8.74 0.66 -5.37
CA PHE A 113 -7.58 -0.18 -5.12
C PHE A 113 -7.54 -1.38 -6.07
N ASP A 114 -6.35 -1.74 -6.52
CA ASP A 114 -6.08 -3.06 -7.09
C ASP A 114 -6.02 -4.10 -5.95
N TYR A 115 -6.32 -5.34 -6.25
CA TYR A 115 -6.37 -6.48 -5.29
C TYR A 115 -7.41 -6.31 -4.18
N ALA A 116 -8.48 -5.57 -4.45
CA ALA A 116 -9.60 -5.34 -3.54
C ALA A 116 -10.91 -5.99 -4.01
N GLU A 117 -10.89 -6.80 -5.05
CA GLU A 117 -12.09 -7.37 -5.70
C GLU A 117 -12.92 -8.24 -4.74
N MET A 118 -12.28 -8.87 -3.76
CA MET A 118 -12.95 -9.66 -2.71
C MET A 118 -13.33 -8.82 -1.48
N GLY A 119 -13.19 -7.49 -1.58
CA GLY A 119 -13.47 -6.54 -0.51
C GLY A 119 -12.30 -6.31 0.44
N MET A 120 -12.43 -5.23 1.19
CA MET A 120 -11.49 -4.78 2.23
C MET A 120 -12.15 -4.79 3.61
N THR A 121 -11.34 -4.77 4.65
CA THR A 121 -11.80 -4.74 6.04
C THR A 121 -10.86 -3.91 6.92
N SER A 122 -11.43 -3.30 7.94
CA SER A 122 -10.71 -2.74 9.08
C SER A 122 -11.01 -3.52 10.36
N TYR A 123 -11.61 -4.71 10.21
CA TYR A 123 -12.11 -5.55 11.30
C TYR A 123 -13.12 -4.79 12.19
N ASP A 124 -14.06 -4.10 11.54
CA ASP A 124 -15.13 -3.29 12.14
C ASP A 124 -14.63 -2.15 13.06
N ARG A 125 -13.37 -1.75 12.89
CA ARG A 125 -12.80 -0.56 13.54
C ARG A 125 -12.84 0.64 12.59
N GLU A 126 -12.79 1.84 13.16
CA GLU A 126 -12.59 3.05 12.37
C GLU A 126 -11.30 2.92 11.54
N ILE A 127 -11.39 3.25 10.24
CA ILE A 127 -10.21 3.22 9.35
C ILE A 127 -9.36 4.45 9.67
N VAL A 128 -8.09 4.22 9.97
CA VAL A 128 -7.14 5.28 10.32
C VAL A 128 -6.05 5.41 9.26
N GLY A 129 -5.43 6.60 9.21
CA GLY A 129 -4.26 6.84 8.37
C GLY A 129 -4.54 7.54 7.05
N PHE A 130 -5.79 7.86 6.73
CA PHE A 130 -6.11 8.71 5.58
C PHE A 130 -6.05 10.19 5.93
N GLU A 131 -5.49 10.95 5.00
CA GLU A 131 -5.46 12.41 5.02
C GLU A 131 -5.80 12.92 3.62
N ILE A 132 -6.56 14.03 3.53
CA ILE A 132 -6.86 14.71 2.26
C ILE A 132 -6.43 16.16 2.31
N ALA A 133 -6.14 16.74 1.15
CA ALA A 133 -5.71 18.12 1.03
C ALA A 133 -6.51 18.87 -0.03
N GLY A 134 -6.74 20.16 0.20
CA GLY A 134 -7.22 21.11 -0.78
C GLY A 134 -6.08 21.67 -1.65
N LYS A 135 -6.39 22.72 -2.43
CA LYS A 135 -5.44 23.41 -3.31
C LYS A 135 -4.27 24.08 -2.57
N ASP A 136 -4.42 24.32 -1.27
CA ASP A 136 -3.36 24.82 -0.38
C ASP A 136 -2.25 23.81 -0.11
N GLY A 137 -2.50 22.52 -0.42
CA GLY A 137 -1.54 21.43 -0.21
C GLY A 137 -1.40 20.99 1.24
N ILE A 138 -2.22 21.51 2.16
CA ILE A 138 -2.21 21.13 3.57
C ILE A 138 -3.09 19.89 3.75
N TYR A 139 -2.52 18.84 4.33
CA TYR A 139 -3.21 17.58 4.56
C TYR A 139 -3.86 17.53 5.93
N TYR A 140 -5.15 17.20 5.98
CA TYR A 140 -5.95 17.05 7.18
C TYR A 140 -6.47 15.62 7.31
N PRO A 141 -6.62 15.10 8.54
CA PRO A 141 -7.23 13.79 8.76
C PRO A 141 -8.60 13.70 8.08
N ALA A 142 -8.83 12.55 7.44
CA ALA A 142 -10.07 12.27 6.73
C ALA A 142 -10.83 11.10 7.38
N LYS A 143 -12.15 11.25 7.49
CA LYS A 143 -13.05 10.14 7.80
C LYS A 143 -13.12 9.23 6.59
N ALA A 144 -12.79 7.94 6.79
CA ALA A 144 -12.76 6.93 5.75
C ALA A 144 -13.88 5.90 5.95
N VAL A 145 -14.63 5.62 4.88
CA VAL A 145 -15.73 4.65 4.89
C VAL A 145 -15.62 3.72 3.71
N LEU A 146 -15.65 2.41 3.97
CA LEU A 146 -15.74 1.39 2.92
C LEU A 146 -17.14 1.41 2.28
N PHE A 147 -17.17 1.31 0.94
CA PHE A 147 -18.43 1.21 0.20
C PHE A 147 -18.23 0.37 -1.07
N ASP A 148 -19.27 0.23 -1.89
CA ASP A 148 -19.27 -0.54 -3.13
C ASP A 148 -18.75 -1.96 -2.91
N ASN A 149 -19.49 -2.74 -2.11
CA ASN A 149 -19.07 -4.06 -1.65
C ASN A 149 -17.70 -4.09 -0.94
N LYS A 150 -17.34 -2.98 -0.28
CA LYS A 150 -16.06 -2.79 0.40
C LYS A 150 -14.84 -2.82 -0.53
N THR A 151 -15.01 -2.49 -1.81
CA THR A 151 -13.90 -2.43 -2.79
C THR A 151 -13.30 -1.04 -2.93
N LYS A 152 -14.00 -0.01 -2.41
CA LYS A 152 -13.60 1.39 -2.47
C LYS A 152 -13.67 2.05 -1.09
N VAL A 153 -12.95 3.14 -0.95
CA VAL A 153 -12.97 3.98 0.26
C VAL A 153 -13.41 5.39 -0.10
N THR A 154 -14.47 5.89 0.57
CA THR A 154 -14.86 7.29 0.51
C THR A 154 -14.19 8.04 1.65
N LEU A 155 -13.63 9.21 1.34
CA LEU A 155 -12.94 10.09 2.28
C LEU A 155 -13.64 11.45 2.34
N THR A 156 -13.81 11.96 3.54
CA THR A 156 -14.34 13.32 3.81
C THR A 156 -13.56 13.99 4.93
N SER A 157 -13.46 15.31 4.91
CA SER A 157 -12.94 16.11 6.02
C SER A 157 -13.64 17.46 6.05
N ASP A 158 -14.13 17.86 7.21
CA ASP A 158 -14.79 19.16 7.38
C ASP A 158 -13.83 20.34 7.13
N GLN A 159 -12.51 20.08 7.18
CA GLN A 159 -11.47 21.08 6.94
C GLN A 159 -11.09 21.20 5.45
N VAL A 160 -11.60 20.31 4.58
CA VAL A 160 -11.22 20.26 3.15
C VAL A 160 -12.48 20.14 2.29
N PRO A 161 -13.18 21.24 2.02
CA PRO A 161 -14.41 21.23 1.21
C PRO A 161 -14.15 20.97 -0.29
N GLU A 162 -12.95 21.31 -0.79
CA GLU A 162 -12.53 21.06 -2.18
C GLU A 162 -11.24 20.22 -2.21
N PRO A 163 -11.32 18.90 -2.02
CA PRO A 163 -10.16 18.06 -1.98
C PRO A 163 -9.53 17.86 -3.37
N VAL A 164 -8.19 17.83 -3.42
CA VAL A 164 -7.42 17.59 -4.66
C VAL A 164 -6.30 16.57 -4.48
N GLY A 165 -6.08 16.09 -3.26
CA GLY A 165 -5.02 15.13 -2.98
C GLY A 165 -5.35 14.22 -1.80
N VAL A 166 -4.76 13.04 -1.78
CA VAL A 166 -4.98 12.01 -0.76
C VAL A 166 -3.68 11.34 -0.35
N LYS A 167 -3.57 11.00 0.93
CA LYS A 167 -2.51 10.18 1.51
C LYS A 167 -3.12 9.06 2.36
N TYR A 168 -2.44 7.92 2.40
CA TYR A 168 -2.71 6.84 3.33
C TYR A 168 -1.41 6.37 3.97
N GLY A 169 -1.31 6.44 5.31
CA GLY A 169 -0.14 5.98 6.05
C GLY A 169 1.17 6.65 5.64
N PHE A 170 1.13 7.89 5.16
CA PHE A 170 2.27 8.57 4.57
C PHE A 170 3.12 9.28 5.63
N ARG A 171 3.60 8.48 6.61
CA ARG A 171 4.45 8.89 7.73
C ARG A 171 5.54 7.85 7.98
N ASN A 172 6.62 8.21 8.66
CA ASN A 172 7.66 7.27 9.05
C ASN A 172 7.10 6.11 9.87
N TYR A 173 6.26 6.42 10.86
CA TYR A 173 5.54 5.43 11.67
C TYR A 173 4.11 5.89 11.94
N GLN A 174 3.16 5.05 11.59
CA GLN A 174 1.76 5.22 11.93
C GLN A 174 1.10 3.83 11.97
N PRO A 175 0.30 3.52 13.01
CA PRO A 175 -0.55 2.33 12.98
C PRO A 175 -1.57 2.43 11.85
N LEU A 176 -1.73 1.35 11.08
CA LEU A 176 -2.69 1.26 9.96
C LEU A 176 -3.55 0.01 10.11
N ASN A 177 -4.78 0.05 9.61
CA ASN A 177 -5.74 -1.02 9.81
C ASN A 177 -6.65 -1.31 8.60
N LEU A 178 -6.22 -0.95 7.40
CA LEU A 178 -6.92 -1.35 6.17
C LEU A 178 -6.28 -2.59 5.58
N PHE A 179 -7.08 -3.63 5.35
CA PHE A 179 -6.64 -4.94 4.85
C PHE A 179 -7.57 -5.44 3.74
N SER A 180 -7.09 -6.35 2.90
CA SER A 180 -7.99 -7.21 2.13
C SER A 180 -8.74 -8.16 3.06
N ASN A 181 -9.85 -8.74 2.60
CA ASN A 181 -10.57 -9.79 3.35
C ASN A 181 -9.73 -11.07 3.59
N PHE A 182 -8.56 -11.17 2.95
CA PHE A 182 -7.57 -12.24 3.20
C PHE A 182 -6.53 -11.86 4.26
N GLY A 183 -6.66 -10.70 4.91
CA GLY A 183 -5.75 -10.24 5.98
C GLY A 183 -4.42 -9.67 5.47
N LEU A 184 -4.30 -9.34 4.18
CA LEU A 184 -3.12 -8.69 3.65
C LEU A 184 -3.28 -7.16 3.71
N PRO A 185 -2.29 -6.42 4.27
CA PRO A 185 -2.41 -4.98 4.51
C PRO A 185 -2.38 -4.16 3.22
N ALA A 186 -3.10 -3.04 3.24
CA ALA A 186 -2.99 -2.02 2.19
C ALA A 186 -1.63 -1.31 2.24
N SER A 187 -1.07 -1.04 1.05
CA SER A 187 0.17 -0.27 0.94
C SER A 187 -0.08 1.21 1.22
N PRO A 188 0.78 1.89 2.00
CA PRO A 188 0.80 3.34 2.07
C PRO A 188 1.03 3.99 0.71
N PHE A 189 0.45 5.18 0.50
CA PHE A 189 0.61 5.93 -0.75
C PHE A 189 0.34 7.43 -0.58
N VAL A 190 0.75 8.21 -1.58
CA VAL A 190 0.32 9.59 -1.80
C VAL A 190 -0.09 9.77 -3.26
N ALA A 191 -1.18 10.53 -3.50
CA ALA A 191 -1.65 10.89 -4.83
C ALA A 191 -2.21 12.33 -4.86
N LYS A 192 -2.04 12.99 -6.01
CA LYS A 192 -2.49 14.37 -6.28
C LYS A 192 -3.13 14.45 -7.64
#